data_7354328e16587aee19a252e3a3cc4be3
#
_entry.id   7354328e16587aee19a252e3a3cc4be3
#
_cell.length_a   1.000
_cell.length_b   1.000
_cell.length_c   1.000
_cell.angle_alpha   90.00
_cell.angle_beta   90.00
_cell.angle_gamma   90.00
#
_symmetry.space_group_name_H-M   'P 1'
#
loop_
_entity.id
_entity.type
_entity.pdbx_description
1 polymer ?
#
loop_
_entity_poly.entity_id
_entity_poly.type
_entity_poly.pdbx_seq_one_letter_code
_entity_poly.pdbx_strand_id
1 'polypeptide(L)'
;MKKIMPYMISLILGTVFGYLVFDRTDFDIKEVFGEYEEVTGFQIGVFNDLSVAKEFKGRYSSSVVLEDDDVYRVYYSILKSDDVVSKMEDYLSDREISFYKKKLVINDGELIRAINTYEDGILKGSDKVIESVNSLIMASCKEGVV
;
A
#
# COMPACT_ATOMS: atom_id res chain seq x y z
N MET A 1 34.08 36.68 33.80
CA MET A 1 34.45 35.50 33.04
C MET A 1 34.16 34.16 33.73
N LYS A 2 34.41 34.04 35.04
CA LYS A 2 34.18 32.76 35.75
C LYS A 2 32.71 32.26 35.78
N LYS A 3 31.73 33.11 35.61
CA LYS A 3 30.29 32.74 35.63
C LYS A 3 29.74 32.22 34.29
N ILE A 4 30.45 32.39 33.19
CA ILE A 4 30.02 31.99 31.81
C ILE A 4 30.53 30.59 31.49
N MET A 5 31.62 30.15 32.12
CA MET A 5 32.27 28.89 31.84
C MET A 5 31.37 27.64 32.01
N PRO A 6 30.53 27.52 33.07
CA PRO A 6 29.66 26.38 33.18
C PRO A 6 28.57 26.31 32.07
N TYR A 7 28.11 27.45 31.58
CA TYR A 7 27.13 27.50 30.48
C TYR A 7 27.75 27.05 29.13
N MET A 8 29.01 27.44 28.89
CA MET A 8 29.74 27.00 27.71
C MET A 8 30.01 25.49 27.73
N ILE A 9 30.36 24.94 28.87
CA ILE A 9 30.59 23.50 29.05
C ILE A 9 29.29 22.73 28.87
N SER A 10 28.17 23.23 29.41
CA SER A 10 26.86 22.61 29.25
C SER A 10 26.39 22.62 27.77
N LEU A 11 26.64 23.72 27.04
CA LEU A 11 26.32 23.85 25.63
C LEU A 11 27.10 22.83 24.78
N ILE A 12 28.42 22.73 25.03
CA ILE A 12 29.30 21.80 24.30
C ILE A 12 28.89 20.34 24.60
N LEU A 13 28.69 20.01 25.90
CA LEU A 13 28.23 18.67 26.28
C LEU A 13 26.88 18.33 25.66
N GLY A 14 25.92 19.26 25.67
CA GLY A 14 24.60 19.05 25.04
C GLY A 14 24.69 18.81 23.53
N THR A 15 25.56 19.58 22.83
CA THR A 15 25.76 19.41 21.39
C THR A 15 26.44 18.08 21.05
N VAL A 16 27.47 17.70 21.83
CA VAL A 16 28.18 16.43 21.65
C VAL A 16 27.26 15.23 21.96
N PHE A 17 26.51 15.31 23.03
CA PHE A 17 25.53 14.26 23.36
C PHE A 17 24.41 14.17 22.32
N GLY A 18 23.87 15.30 21.89
CA GLY A 18 22.87 15.36 20.82
C GLY A 18 23.38 14.73 19.55
N TYR A 19 24.62 15.04 19.15
CA TYR A 19 25.25 14.46 17.96
C TYR A 19 25.47 12.95 18.11
N LEU A 20 25.98 12.48 19.24
CA LEU A 20 26.18 11.04 19.50
C LEU A 20 24.89 10.23 19.55
N VAL A 21 23.83 10.81 20.08
CA VAL A 21 22.52 10.17 20.10
C VAL A 21 21.93 10.13 18.71
N PHE A 22 22.04 11.22 17.94
CA PHE A 22 21.54 11.30 16.57
C PHE A 22 22.29 10.36 15.61
N ASP A 23 23.63 10.27 15.74
CA ASP A 23 24.47 9.43 14.88
C ASP A 23 24.34 7.91 15.19
N ARG A 24 23.95 7.56 16.42
CA ARG A 24 23.75 6.17 16.84
C ARG A 24 22.32 5.68 16.77
N THR A 25 21.37 6.59 16.68
CA THR A 25 19.99 6.26 16.38
C THR A 25 19.81 6.37 14.88
N ASP A 26 19.98 5.27 14.16
CA ASP A 26 19.33 5.08 12.85
C ASP A 26 17.81 5.16 13.12
N PHE A 27 17.32 6.39 13.29
CA PHE A 27 15.89 6.64 13.19
C PHE A 27 15.53 6.45 11.72
N ASP A 28 15.25 5.21 11.37
CA ASP A 28 14.55 4.96 10.12
C ASP A 28 13.14 5.52 10.30
N ILE A 29 12.94 6.73 9.79
CA ILE A 29 11.65 7.43 9.79
C ILE A 29 10.58 6.52 9.19
N LYS A 30 10.95 5.64 8.28
CA LYS A 30 10.07 4.61 7.70
C LYS A 30 9.58 3.59 8.73
N GLU A 31 10.42 3.21 9.70
CA GLU A 31 10.06 2.26 10.76
C GLU A 31 9.06 2.87 11.76
N VAL A 32 9.13 4.19 12.00
CA VAL A 32 8.25 4.90 12.94
C VAL A 32 6.92 5.33 12.30
N PHE A 33 6.91 5.71 11.02
CA PHE A 33 5.72 6.21 10.33
C PHE A 33 5.09 5.19 9.36
N GLY A 34 5.67 4.01 9.23
CA GLY A 34 5.28 3.00 8.24
C GLY A 34 5.72 3.38 6.81
N GLU A 35 5.79 2.41 5.94
CA GLU A 35 5.94 2.66 4.51
C GLU A 35 4.57 3.03 3.94
N TYR A 36 4.44 4.27 3.46
CA TYR A 36 3.29 4.69 2.69
C TYR A 36 3.64 4.60 1.21
N GLU A 37 2.81 3.90 0.45
CA GLU A 37 2.97 3.76 -0.99
C GLU A 37 1.72 4.26 -1.71
N GLU A 38 1.93 5.06 -2.75
CA GLU A 38 0.85 5.42 -3.67
C GLU A 38 0.68 4.30 -4.70
N VAL A 39 -0.54 3.81 -4.81
CA VAL A 39 -0.91 2.69 -5.67
C VAL A 39 -2.19 3.00 -6.45
N THR A 40 -2.45 2.24 -7.48
CA THR A 40 -3.69 2.32 -8.26
C THR A 40 -4.57 1.10 -7.94
N GLY A 41 -5.76 1.36 -7.41
CA GLY A 41 -6.78 0.34 -7.19
C GLY A 41 -7.77 0.28 -8.35
N PHE A 42 -8.09 -0.94 -8.80
CA PHE A 42 -9.16 -1.21 -9.78
C PHE A 42 -10.45 -1.53 -9.03
N GLN A 43 -11.25 -0.51 -8.81
CA GLN A 43 -12.53 -0.61 -8.12
C GLN A 43 -13.59 -1.15 -9.09
N ILE A 44 -14.22 -2.26 -8.74
CA ILE A 44 -15.26 -2.91 -9.56
C ILE A 44 -16.67 -2.79 -8.97
N GLY A 45 -16.82 -2.30 -7.74
CA GLY A 45 -18.11 -2.06 -7.12
C GLY A 45 -18.02 -1.17 -5.88
N VAL A 46 -19.13 -0.51 -5.56
CA VAL A 46 -19.32 0.30 -4.34
C VAL A 46 -20.70 -0.04 -3.75
N PHE A 47 -20.74 -0.32 -2.46
CA PHE A 47 -21.94 -0.77 -1.77
C PHE A 47 -22.07 -0.09 -0.42
N ASN A 48 -23.31 0.18 0.01
CA ASN A 48 -23.59 0.69 1.36
C ASN A 48 -23.73 -0.42 2.40
N ASP A 49 -23.77 -1.67 1.98
CA ASP A 49 -23.94 -2.83 2.83
C ASP A 49 -22.81 -3.83 2.62
N LEU A 50 -22.18 -4.23 3.71
CA LEU A 50 -21.05 -5.17 3.70
C LEU A 50 -21.45 -6.55 3.16
N SER A 51 -22.67 -7.01 3.46
CA SER A 51 -23.13 -8.33 3.01
C SER A 51 -23.29 -8.39 1.50
N VAL A 52 -23.80 -7.31 0.90
CA VAL A 52 -23.92 -7.16 -0.55
C VAL A 52 -22.56 -7.06 -1.21
N ALA A 53 -21.62 -6.30 -0.61
CA ALA A 53 -20.25 -6.21 -1.09
C ALA A 53 -19.53 -7.57 -1.09
N LYS A 54 -19.72 -8.36 -0.02
CA LYS A 54 -19.14 -9.71 0.09
C LYS A 54 -19.78 -10.71 -0.90
N GLU A 55 -21.07 -10.62 -1.14
CA GLU A 55 -21.73 -11.42 -2.17
C GLU A 55 -21.19 -11.08 -3.58
N PHE A 56 -21.05 -9.79 -3.87
CA PHE A 56 -20.49 -9.34 -5.14
C PHE A 56 -19.03 -9.80 -5.31
N LYS A 57 -18.19 -9.65 -4.25
CA LYS A 57 -16.83 -10.17 -4.21
C LYS A 57 -16.76 -11.66 -4.56
N GLY A 58 -17.72 -12.45 -4.11
CA GLY A 58 -17.78 -13.89 -4.38
C GLY A 58 -17.79 -14.26 -5.87
N ARG A 59 -18.13 -13.33 -6.75
CA ARG A 59 -18.06 -13.51 -8.20
C ARG A 59 -16.65 -13.34 -8.78
N TYR A 60 -15.73 -12.74 -8.01
CA TYR A 60 -14.37 -12.42 -8.41
C TYR A 60 -13.39 -12.90 -7.33
N SER A 61 -12.80 -14.07 -7.53
CA SER A 61 -12.01 -14.78 -6.51
C SER A 61 -10.80 -14.01 -5.96
N SER A 62 -10.23 -13.10 -6.75
CA SER A 62 -9.08 -12.29 -6.37
C SER A 62 -9.41 -10.93 -5.79
N SER A 63 -10.69 -10.57 -5.66
CA SER A 63 -11.06 -9.24 -5.16
C SER A 63 -11.07 -9.16 -3.64
N VAL A 64 -10.95 -7.94 -3.12
CA VAL A 64 -11.08 -7.62 -1.69
C VAL A 64 -12.11 -6.53 -1.46
N VAL A 65 -12.70 -6.51 -0.27
CA VAL A 65 -13.61 -5.45 0.19
C VAL A 65 -12.86 -4.56 1.15
N LEU A 66 -12.85 -3.25 0.87
CA LEU A 66 -12.29 -2.24 1.76
C LEU A 66 -13.38 -1.24 2.15
N GLU A 67 -13.39 -0.85 3.42
CA GLU A 67 -14.28 0.18 3.94
C GLU A 67 -13.64 1.55 3.75
N ASP A 68 -14.38 2.48 3.16
CA ASP A 68 -13.93 3.84 2.86
C ASP A 68 -15.13 4.79 3.01
N ASP A 69 -15.12 5.65 4.01
CA ASP A 69 -16.16 6.65 4.30
C ASP A 69 -17.60 6.09 4.28
N ASP A 70 -17.91 5.17 5.16
CA ASP A 70 -19.24 4.54 5.30
C ASP A 70 -19.75 3.74 4.06
N VAL A 71 -18.88 3.48 3.09
CA VAL A 71 -19.17 2.62 1.95
C VAL A 71 -18.16 1.48 1.84
N TYR A 72 -18.58 0.39 1.25
CA TYR A 72 -17.76 -0.79 0.99
C TYR A 72 -17.38 -0.83 -0.48
N ARG A 73 -16.08 -0.72 -0.76
CA ARG A 73 -15.53 -0.75 -2.12
C ARG A 73 -14.90 -2.10 -2.40
N VAL A 74 -15.24 -2.67 -3.53
CA VAL A 74 -14.65 -3.93 -3.99
C VAL A 74 -13.55 -3.61 -4.99
N TYR A 75 -12.32 -4.00 -4.66
CA TYR A 75 -11.15 -3.86 -5.53
C TYR A 75 -10.76 -5.20 -6.13
N TYR A 76 -10.65 -5.25 -7.44
CA TYR A 76 -10.17 -6.44 -8.15
C TYR A 76 -8.65 -6.57 -8.05
N SER A 77 -7.93 -5.46 -8.14
CA SER A 77 -6.48 -5.40 -8.09
C SER A 77 -6.00 -4.09 -7.48
N ILE A 78 -4.83 -4.12 -6.87
CA ILE A 78 -4.11 -2.96 -6.35
C ILE A 78 -2.66 -3.09 -6.81
N LEU A 79 -2.18 -2.14 -7.63
CA LEU A 79 -0.90 -2.20 -8.31
C LEU A 79 -0.19 -0.85 -8.24
N LYS A 80 1.14 -0.87 -8.39
CA LYS A 80 1.98 0.34 -8.24
C LYS A 80 2.51 0.84 -9.58
N SER A 81 3.09 -0.04 -10.38
CA SER A 81 3.76 0.31 -11.63
C SER A 81 2.77 0.66 -12.73
N ASP A 82 2.97 1.78 -13.42
CA ASP A 82 2.08 2.23 -14.50
C ASP A 82 1.98 1.23 -15.66
N ASP A 83 3.06 0.54 -15.99
CA ASP A 83 3.07 -0.49 -17.03
C ASP A 83 2.21 -1.69 -16.63
N VAL A 84 2.28 -2.10 -15.37
CA VAL A 84 1.47 -3.19 -14.82
C VAL A 84 0.00 -2.78 -14.73
N VAL A 85 -0.26 -1.53 -14.33
CA VAL A 85 -1.61 -0.94 -14.33
C VAL A 85 -2.22 -0.97 -15.72
N SER A 86 -1.48 -0.55 -16.75
CA SER A 86 -1.95 -0.59 -18.15
C SER A 86 -2.23 -2.02 -18.61
N LYS A 87 -1.39 -2.97 -18.25
CA LYS A 87 -1.60 -4.39 -18.57
C LYS A 87 -2.86 -4.96 -17.92
N MET A 88 -3.12 -4.59 -16.65
CA MET A 88 -4.33 -5.00 -15.93
C MET A 88 -5.59 -4.36 -16.52
N GLU A 89 -5.50 -3.12 -16.99
CA GLU A 89 -6.58 -2.40 -17.66
C GLU A 89 -7.01 -3.13 -18.93
N ASP A 90 -6.06 -3.53 -19.79
CA ASP A 90 -6.30 -4.34 -20.98
C ASP A 90 -6.95 -5.69 -20.60
N TYR A 91 -6.39 -6.36 -19.58
CA TYR A 91 -6.89 -7.65 -19.12
C TYR A 91 -8.35 -7.60 -18.64
N LEU A 92 -8.74 -6.56 -17.90
CA LEU A 92 -10.11 -6.38 -17.41
C LEU A 92 -11.06 -5.98 -18.53
N SER A 93 -10.59 -5.13 -19.46
CA SER A 93 -11.37 -4.70 -20.63
C SER A 93 -11.68 -5.86 -21.57
N ASP A 94 -10.72 -6.74 -21.83
CA ASP A 94 -10.91 -7.94 -22.65
C ASP A 94 -11.93 -8.93 -22.05
N ARG A 95 -12.15 -8.86 -20.73
CA ARG A 95 -13.14 -9.65 -20.00
C ARG A 95 -14.46 -8.94 -19.76
N GLU A 96 -14.63 -7.74 -20.32
CA GLU A 96 -15.83 -6.92 -20.14
C GLU A 96 -16.15 -6.63 -18.66
N ILE A 97 -15.11 -6.58 -17.80
CA ILE A 97 -15.23 -6.20 -16.39
C ILE A 97 -15.13 -4.69 -16.29
N SER A 98 -16.23 -4.04 -15.91
CA SER A 98 -16.26 -2.59 -15.68
C SER A 98 -15.49 -2.24 -14.42
N PHE A 99 -14.62 -1.25 -14.49
CA PHE A 99 -13.81 -0.80 -13.36
C PHE A 99 -13.61 0.73 -13.37
N TYR A 100 -13.26 1.23 -12.21
CA TYR A 100 -12.79 2.61 -12.00
C TYR A 100 -11.40 2.59 -11.38
N LYS A 101 -10.46 3.34 -11.95
CA LYS A 101 -9.10 3.48 -11.38
C LYS A 101 -9.10 4.55 -10.29
N LYS A 102 -8.74 4.17 -9.08
CA LYS A 102 -8.61 5.09 -7.93
C LYS A 102 -7.18 5.07 -7.42
N LYS A 103 -6.59 6.25 -7.21
CA LYS A 103 -5.32 6.38 -6.51
C LYS A 103 -5.56 6.19 -5.02
N LEU A 104 -4.77 5.33 -4.42
CA LEU A 104 -4.82 4.97 -3.01
C LEU A 104 -3.45 5.19 -2.39
N VAL A 105 -3.44 5.53 -1.11
CA VAL A 105 -2.22 5.53 -0.29
C VAL A 105 -2.38 4.40 0.72
N ILE A 106 -1.52 3.42 0.65
CA ILE A 106 -1.55 2.25 1.52
C ILE A 106 -0.36 2.25 2.48
N ASN A 107 -0.58 1.70 3.66
CA ASN A 107 0.46 1.48 4.69
C ASN A 107 0.53 0.02 5.15
N ASP A 108 -0.15 -0.88 4.46
CA ASP A 108 -0.08 -2.31 4.73
C ASP A 108 1.23 -2.88 4.17
N GLY A 109 2.20 -3.10 5.06
CA GLY A 109 3.53 -3.60 4.69
C GLY A 109 3.53 -4.97 4.02
N GLU A 110 2.53 -5.82 4.30
CA GLU A 110 2.39 -7.13 3.64
C GLU A 110 1.93 -6.95 2.19
N LEU A 111 0.93 -6.09 1.97
CA LEU A 111 0.44 -5.75 0.63
C LEU A 111 1.52 -5.05 -0.20
N ILE A 112 2.21 -4.05 0.37
CA ILE A 112 3.33 -3.34 -0.29
C ILE A 112 4.41 -4.33 -0.73
N ARG A 113 4.79 -5.25 0.15
CA ARG A 113 5.81 -6.28 -0.15
C ARG A 113 5.33 -7.24 -1.24
N ALA A 114 4.07 -7.65 -1.21
CA ALA A 114 3.50 -8.53 -2.22
C ALA A 114 3.45 -7.83 -3.60
N ILE A 115 3.04 -6.57 -3.66
CA ILE A 115 3.06 -5.77 -4.89
C ILE A 115 4.49 -5.72 -5.45
N ASN A 116 5.45 -5.26 -4.66
CA ASN A 116 6.86 -5.13 -5.08
C ASN A 116 7.50 -6.46 -5.53
N THR A 117 7.02 -7.58 -5.00
CA THR A 117 7.57 -8.90 -5.32
C THR A 117 6.96 -9.52 -6.56
N TYR A 118 5.65 -9.35 -6.76
CA TYR A 118 4.89 -10.15 -7.71
C TYR A 118 4.35 -9.38 -8.92
N GLU A 119 4.22 -8.04 -8.86
CA GLU A 119 3.53 -7.30 -9.91
C GLU A 119 4.19 -7.43 -11.30
N ASP A 120 5.51 -7.62 -11.38
CA ASP A 120 6.22 -7.87 -12.64
C ASP A 120 5.76 -9.15 -13.35
N GLY A 121 5.21 -10.10 -12.60
CA GLY A 121 4.62 -11.31 -13.14
C GLY A 121 3.40 -11.05 -14.03
N ILE A 122 2.68 -9.96 -13.76
CA ILE A 122 1.53 -9.53 -14.56
C ILE A 122 1.97 -9.06 -15.96
N LEU A 123 3.09 -8.33 -16.04
CA LEU A 123 3.61 -7.84 -17.34
C LEU A 123 3.99 -8.97 -18.29
N LYS A 124 4.58 -10.03 -17.76
CA LYS A 124 5.16 -11.14 -18.51
C LYS A 124 4.22 -12.33 -18.66
N GLY A 125 3.10 -12.31 -17.92
CA GLY A 125 2.21 -13.44 -17.78
C GLY A 125 1.17 -13.57 -18.87
N SER A 126 0.76 -14.82 -19.13
CA SER A 126 -0.51 -15.12 -19.79
C SER A 126 -1.67 -14.84 -18.84
N ASP A 127 -2.90 -14.85 -19.35
CA ASP A 127 -4.12 -14.58 -18.56
C ASP A 127 -4.22 -15.38 -17.27
N LYS A 128 -3.87 -16.67 -17.30
CA LYS A 128 -3.84 -17.52 -16.10
C LYS A 128 -2.78 -17.10 -15.07
N VAL A 129 -1.64 -16.61 -15.56
CA VAL A 129 -0.57 -16.10 -14.70
C VAL A 129 -0.99 -14.77 -14.09
N ILE A 130 -1.61 -13.88 -14.88
CA ILE A 130 -2.15 -12.60 -14.37
C ILE A 130 -3.13 -12.85 -13.24
N GLU A 131 -4.09 -13.76 -13.41
CA GLU A 131 -5.08 -14.11 -12.41
C GLU A 131 -4.42 -14.69 -11.14
N SER A 132 -3.47 -15.61 -11.30
CA SER A 132 -2.77 -16.23 -10.17
C SER A 132 -1.91 -15.22 -9.40
N VAL A 133 -1.17 -14.37 -10.09
CA VAL A 133 -0.33 -13.33 -9.49
C VAL A 133 -1.20 -12.28 -8.78
N ASN A 134 -2.28 -11.85 -9.43
CA ASN A 134 -3.22 -10.93 -8.81
C ASN A 134 -3.83 -11.52 -7.54
N SER A 135 -4.21 -12.80 -7.55
CA SER A 135 -4.71 -13.48 -6.36
C SER A 135 -3.70 -13.51 -5.22
N LEU A 136 -2.41 -13.70 -5.50
CA LEU A 136 -1.35 -13.66 -4.49
C LEU A 136 -1.19 -12.27 -3.88
N ILE A 137 -1.21 -11.23 -4.70
CA ILE A 137 -1.12 -9.84 -4.24
C ILE A 137 -2.34 -9.51 -3.37
N MET A 138 -3.54 -9.78 -3.85
CA MET A 138 -4.77 -9.42 -3.15
C MET A 138 -5.01 -10.24 -1.87
N ALA A 139 -4.49 -11.48 -1.81
CA ALA A 139 -4.52 -12.29 -0.59
C ALA A 139 -3.67 -11.70 0.55
N SER A 140 -2.70 -10.86 0.23
CA SER A 140 -1.87 -10.14 1.22
C SER A 140 -2.55 -8.87 1.74
N CYS A 141 -3.64 -8.44 1.11
CA CYS A 141 -4.43 -7.29 1.56
C CYS A 141 -5.29 -7.69 2.75
N LYS A 142 -5.12 -6.99 3.87
CA LYS A 142 -6.01 -7.17 5.03
C LYS A 142 -7.35 -6.50 4.76
N GLU A 143 -8.42 -7.27 4.81
CA GLU A 143 -9.78 -6.72 4.75
C GLU A 143 -9.99 -5.81 5.96
N GLY A 144 -10.22 -4.54 5.73
CA GLY A 144 -10.37 -3.54 6.77
C GLY A 144 -10.37 -2.12 6.22
N VAL A 145 -10.14 -1.19 7.10
CA VAL A 145 -10.10 0.26 6.78
C VAL A 145 -8.84 0.61 5.99
N VAL A 146 -9.01 1.37 4.93
CA VAL A 146 -7.94 2.02 4.18
C VAL A 146 -7.76 3.45 4.69
#